data_4ba13d6a6995f4f0d6f1312151f5f7ad
#
_entry.id   4ba13d6a6995f4f0d6f1312151f5f7ad
#
_cell.length_a   1.000
_cell.length_b   1.000
_cell.length_c   1.000
_cell.angle_alpha   90.00
_cell.angle_beta   90.00
_cell.angle_gamma   90.00
#
_symmetry.space_group_name_H-M   'P 1'
#
loop_
_entity.id
_entity.type
_entity.pdbx_description
1 polymer ?
#
loop_
_entity_poly.entity_id
_entity_poly.type
_entity_poly.pdbx_seq_one_letter_code
_entity_poly.pdbx_strand_id
1 'polypeptide(L)'
;MATIIYTSGTTGVQKGVMLSHNNIVNQLKNLEMTPAKWSNKALSFLPLCHAYERVLVYLYQHLGMSVYYAESLGTIAENIKEINPTMMTCVPRLLEKIYDKLYLSGKKLPFFKRTLYYWAFNLATKYQLEGLSNWYKTK
;
A
#
# COMPACT_ATOMS: atom_id res chain seq x y z
N MET A 1 -28.26 -8.27 1.92
CA MET A 1 -27.46 -7.07 1.59
C MET A 1 -26.41 -6.86 2.67
N ALA A 2 -25.14 -6.67 2.30
CA ALA A 2 -24.05 -6.48 3.25
C ALA A 2 -23.66 -4.99 3.36
N THR A 3 -23.61 -4.27 2.23
CA THR A 3 -23.22 -2.86 2.20
C THR A 3 -23.75 -2.17 0.96
N ILE A 4 -23.84 -0.84 1.02
CA ILE A 4 -24.13 0.02 -0.13
C ILE A 4 -22.93 0.95 -0.30
N ILE A 5 -22.39 1.00 -1.51
CA ILE A 5 -21.29 1.91 -1.87
C ILE A 5 -21.80 2.91 -2.87
N TYR A 6 -21.76 4.18 -2.54
CA TYR A 6 -22.19 5.26 -3.42
C TYR A 6 -21.07 5.61 -4.41
N THR A 7 -21.45 5.73 -5.68
CA THR A 7 -20.57 6.18 -6.75
C THR A 7 -21.09 7.48 -7.36
N SER A 8 -20.17 8.34 -7.81
CA SER A 8 -20.53 9.51 -8.60
C SER A 8 -21.01 9.02 -9.98
N GLY A 9 -22.34 9.01 -10.19
CA GLY A 9 -22.89 8.67 -11.50
C GLY A 9 -22.45 9.68 -12.58
N THR A 10 -22.27 9.23 -13.81
CA THR A 10 -21.98 10.08 -14.98
C THR A 10 -23.04 11.16 -15.23
N THR A 11 -24.20 11.02 -14.66
CA THR A 11 -25.34 11.95 -14.72
C THR A 11 -25.39 12.94 -13.55
N GLY A 12 -24.38 12.98 -12.68
CA GLY A 12 -24.33 13.83 -11.48
C GLY A 12 -25.17 13.32 -10.29
N VAL A 13 -26.04 12.34 -10.49
CA VAL A 13 -26.81 11.70 -9.41
C VAL A 13 -26.02 10.53 -8.84
N GLN A 14 -25.83 10.54 -7.53
CA GLN A 14 -25.15 9.44 -6.84
C GLN A 14 -25.96 8.14 -6.94
N LYS A 15 -25.29 7.06 -7.31
CA LYS A 15 -25.89 5.72 -7.41
C LYS A 15 -25.34 4.83 -6.31
N GLY A 16 -26.24 4.21 -5.53
CA GLY A 16 -25.90 3.25 -4.48
C GLY A 16 -25.76 1.84 -5.06
N VAL A 17 -24.54 1.32 -5.08
CA VAL A 17 -24.26 -0.07 -5.49
C VAL A 17 -24.46 -0.98 -4.30
N MET A 18 -25.45 -1.87 -4.37
CA MET A 18 -25.75 -2.86 -3.34
C MET A 18 -24.86 -4.08 -3.47
N LEU A 19 -24.12 -4.42 -2.43
CA LEU A 19 -23.31 -5.62 -2.37
C LEU A 19 -23.87 -6.60 -1.34
N SER A 20 -23.95 -7.87 -1.72
CA SER A 20 -24.33 -8.97 -0.85
C SER A 20 -23.10 -9.52 -0.09
N HIS A 21 -23.34 -10.29 0.97
CA HIS A 21 -22.28 -11.06 1.64
C HIS A 21 -21.57 -11.99 0.66
N ASN A 22 -22.33 -12.61 -0.25
CA ASN A 22 -21.76 -13.52 -1.26
C ASN A 22 -20.81 -12.81 -2.23
N ASN A 23 -21.09 -11.56 -2.62
CA ASN A 23 -20.18 -10.79 -3.45
C ASN A 23 -18.82 -10.59 -2.75
N ILE A 24 -18.85 -10.26 -1.46
CA ILE A 24 -17.64 -10.04 -0.66
C ILE A 24 -16.87 -11.36 -0.50
N VAL A 25 -17.54 -12.42 -0.05
CA VAL A 25 -16.92 -13.74 0.18
C VAL A 25 -16.29 -14.33 -1.09
N ASN A 26 -16.95 -14.19 -2.24
CA ASN A 26 -16.39 -14.66 -3.51
C ASN A 26 -15.13 -13.87 -3.90
N GLN A 27 -15.08 -12.56 -3.61
CA GLN A 27 -13.86 -11.79 -3.82
C GLN A 27 -12.71 -12.27 -2.92
N LEU A 28 -12.99 -12.58 -1.65
CA LEU A 28 -11.97 -13.10 -0.75
C LEU A 28 -11.41 -14.44 -1.25
N LYS A 29 -12.26 -15.33 -1.73
CA LYS A 29 -11.84 -16.62 -2.32
C LYS A 29 -10.96 -16.44 -3.55
N ASN A 30 -11.29 -15.46 -4.43
CA ASN A 30 -10.50 -15.17 -5.62
C ASN A 30 -9.17 -14.47 -5.31
N LEU A 31 -9.12 -13.75 -4.19
CA LEU A 31 -7.92 -13.07 -3.68
C LEU A 31 -7.09 -13.95 -2.74
N GLU A 32 -7.34 -15.26 -2.69
CA GLU A 32 -6.49 -16.21 -1.94
C GLU A 32 -5.05 -16.18 -2.47
N MET A 33 -4.46 -15.01 -2.34
CA MET A 33 -3.02 -14.86 -2.33
C MET A 33 -2.57 -15.50 -1.04
N THR A 34 -1.80 -16.55 -1.14
CA THR A 34 -1.13 -17.12 0.03
C THR A 34 -0.22 -16.03 0.57
N PRO A 35 -0.59 -15.32 1.66
CA PRO A 35 0.34 -14.36 2.25
C PRO A 35 1.57 -15.16 2.64
N ALA A 36 2.72 -14.55 2.54
CA ALA A 36 3.91 -15.18 3.05
C ALA A 36 3.64 -15.64 4.50
N LYS A 37 4.03 -16.85 4.85
CA LYS A 37 3.76 -17.50 6.17
C LYS A 37 4.12 -16.63 7.39
N TRP A 38 4.88 -15.55 7.19
CA TRP A 38 5.33 -14.58 8.20
C TRP A 38 4.53 -13.27 8.18
N SER A 39 3.50 -13.15 7.32
CA SER A 39 2.67 -11.94 7.24
C SER A 39 1.63 -11.96 8.37
N ASN A 40 1.80 -11.12 9.37
CA ASN A 40 0.92 -11.10 10.55
C ASN A 40 0.36 -9.72 10.89
N LYS A 41 0.90 -8.63 10.33
CA LYS A 41 0.47 -7.26 10.58
C LYS A 41 0.16 -6.54 9.28
N ALA A 42 -1.03 -6.01 9.15
CA ALA A 42 -1.44 -5.19 8.02
C ALA A 42 -1.67 -3.74 8.46
N LEU A 43 -1.21 -2.78 7.67
CA LEU A 43 -1.52 -1.36 7.86
C LEU A 43 -2.55 -0.93 6.82
N SER A 44 -3.71 -0.49 7.28
CA SER A 44 -4.81 0.06 6.50
C SER A 44 -4.83 1.58 6.64
N PHE A 45 -4.90 2.31 5.55
CA PHE A 45 -4.91 3.78 5.54
C PHE A 45 -5.77 4.38 4.43
N LEU A 46 -6.27 3.58 3.52
CA LEU A 46 -7.18 4.06 2.49
C LEU A 46 -8.61 4.17 3.05
N PRO A 47 -9.46 5.04 2.48
CA PRO A 47 -10.82 5.20 2.99
C PRO A 47 -11.65 3.92 2.84
N LEU A 48 -12.23 3.44 3.94
CA LEU A 48 -13.09 2.25 3.98
C LEU A 48 -14.42 2.40 3.21
N CYS A 49 -14.75 3.62 2.78
CA CYS A 49 -15.88 3.86 1.89
C CYS A 49 -15.62 3.36 0.45
N HIS A 50 -14.35 3.14 0.08
CA HIS A 50 -13.98 2.55 -1.21
C HIS A 50 -13.97 1.03 -1.14
N ALA A 51 -14.53 0.38 -2.17
CA ALA A 51 -14.64 -1.08 -2.26
C ALA A 51 -13.28 -1.78 -2.11
N TYR A 52 -12.23 -1.20 -2.69
CA TYR A 52 -10.89 -1.77 -2.68
C TYR A 52 -10.36 -1.98 -1.26
N GLU A 53 -10.29 -0.92 -0.45
CA GLU A 53 -9.77 -1.02 0.92
C GLU A 53 -10.66 -1.89 1.81
N ARG A 54 -11.97 -1.78 1.64
CA ARG A 54 -12.92 -2.59 2.39
C ARG A 54 -12.71 -4.10 2.18
N VAL A 55 -12.55 -4.52 0.93
CA VAL A 55 -12.30 -5.93 0.60
C VAL A 55 -10.95 -6.39 1.17
N LEU A 56 -9.93 -5.54 1.10
CA LEU A 56 -8.61 -5.86 1.65
C LEU A 56 -8.62 -6.01 3.17
N VAL A 57 -9.34 -5.15 3.89
CA VAL A 57 -9.49 -5.30 5.35
C VAL A 57 -10.18 -6.62 5.69
N TYR A 58 -11.22 -7.01 4.96
CA TYR A 58 -11.84 -8.32 5.14
C TYR A 58 -10.89 -9.47 4.79
N LEU A 59 -10.05 -9.30 3.76
CA LEU A 59 -9.01 -10.28 3.43
C LEU A 59 -8.00 -10.43 4.57
N TYR A 60 -7.49 -9.34 5.12
CA TYR A 60 -6.56 -9.39 6.25
C TYR A 60 -7.16 -10.11 7.46
N GLN A 61 -8.44 -9.84 7.77
CA GLN A 61 -9.15 -10.53 8.84
C GLN A 61 -9.35 -12.02 8.53
N HIS A 62 -9.70 -12.37 7.29
CA HIS A 62 -9.84 -13.76 6.84
C HIS A 62 -8.52 -14.54 6.97
N LEU A 63 -7.41 -13.87 6.73
CA LEU A 63 -6.05 -14.44 6.85
C LEU A 63 -5.53 -14.45 8.30
N GLY A 64 -6.32 -14.02 9.27
CA GLY A 64 -5.91 -13.97 10.68
C GLY A 64 -4.85 -12.92 10.99
N MET A 65 -4.72 -11.87 10.17
CA MET A 65 -3.76 -10.81 10.38
C MET A 65 -4.27 -9.76 11.36
N SER A 66 -3.37 -9.18 12.14
CA SER A 66 -3.67 -7.98 12.95
C SER A 66 -3.75 -6.76 12.04
N VAL A 67 -4.91 -6.08 12.02
CA VAL A 67 -5.12 -4.90 11.19
C VAL A 67 -4.95 -3.65 12.05
N TYR A 68 -4.01 -2.80 11.63
CA TYR A 68 -3.75 -1.49 12.23
C TYR A 68 -4.24 -0.41 11.27
N TYR A 69 -4.88 0.61 11.82
CA TYR A 69 -5.38 1.74 11.03
C TYR A 69 -4.48 2.95 11.24
N ALA A 70 -4.01 3.54 10.15
CA ALA A 70 -3.24 4.77 10.23
C ALA A 70 -4.12 5.93 10.70
N GLU A 71 -3.58 6.81 11.54
CA GLU A 71 -4.29 7.97 12.06
C GLU A 71 -4.66 8.97 10.96
N SER A 72 -3.75 9.16 10.01
CA SER A 72 -3.94 10.06 8.86
C SER A 72 -2.99 9.70 7.73
N LEU A 73 -3.25 10.24 6.53
CA LEU A 73 -2.32 10.12 5.40
C LEU A 73 -0.96 10.80 5.66
N GLY A 74 -0.92 11.79 6.55
CA GLY A 74 0.30 12.50 6.94
C GLY A 74 1.23 11.69 7.84
N THR A 75 0.66 10.85 8.70
CA THR A 75 1.36 10.04 9.71
C THR A 75 1.73 8.64 9.26
N ILE A 76 1.41 8.26 8.01
CA ILE A 76 1.69 6.90 7.49
C ILE A 76 3.15 6.48 7.71
N ALA A 77 4.12 7.38 7.44
CA ALA A 77 5.53 7.05 7.58
C ALA A 77 5.95 6.79 9.04
N GLU A 78 5.32 7.45 9.99
CA GLU A 78 5.51 7.28 11.42
C GLU A 78 4.84 5.99 11.89
N ASN A 79 3.59 5.77 11.48
CA ASN A 79 2.86 4.55 11.78
C ASN A 79 3.55 3.29 11.22
N ILE A 80 4.15 3.36 10.01
CA ILE A 80 4.96 2.26 9.47
C ILE A 80 6.14 1.92 10.39
N LYS A 81 6.84 2.93 10.92
CA LYS A 81 7.98 2.71 11.82
C LYS A 81 7.58 2.13 13.16
N GLU A 82 6.46 2.59 13.71
CA GLU A 82 5.92 2.14 14.99
C GLU A 82 5.41 0.71 14.93
N ILE A 83 4.54 0.42 13.95
CA ILE A 83 3.84 -0.86 13.81
C ILE A 83 4.74 -1.92 13.19
N ASN A 84 5.65 -1.51 12.31
CA ASN A 84 6.45 -2.39 11.46
C ASN A 84 5.58 -3.42 10.72
N PRO A 85 4.64 -2.97 9.86
CA PRO A 85 3.71 -3.87 9.20
C PRO A 85 4.43 -4.78 8.22
N THR A 86 3.98 -6.02 8.13
CA THR A 86 4.48 -7.01 7.17
C THR A 86 3.74 -6.94 5.84
N MET A 87 2.58 -6.28 5.81
CA MET A 87 1.76 -6.07 4.62
C MET A 87 1.06 -4.73 4.67
N MET A 88 1.04 -4.04 3.55
CA MET A 88 0.22 -2.85 3.32
C MET A 88 -0.15 -2.77 1.84
N THR A 89 -1.32 -2.25 1.56
CA THR A 89 -1.75 -1.98 0.19
C THR A 89 -1.68 -0.49 -0.06
N CYS A 90 -1.29 -0.11 -1.25
CA CYS A 90 -1.24 1.29 -1.63
C CYS A 90 -1.73 1.51 -3.06
N VAL A 91 -2.11 2.74 -3.34
CA VAL A 91 -2.48 3.19 -4.68
C VAL A 91 -1.29 3.88 -5.35
N PRO A 92 -1.18 3.85 -6.69
CA PRO A 92 -0.04 4.44 -7.41
C PRO A 92 0.27 5.87 -7.00
N ARG A 93 -0.75 6.71 -6.81
CA ARG A 93 -0.59 8.11 -6.40
C ARG A 93 0.12 8.29 -5.05
N LEU A 94 -0.04 7.35 -4.13
CA LEU A 94 0.69 7.40 -2.87
C LEU A 94 2.16 7.06 -3.06
N LEU A 95 2.46 6.05 -3.89
CA LEU A 95 3.84 5.67 -4.22
C LEU A 95 4.57 6.83 -4.89
N GLU A 96 3.93 7.52 -5.84
CA GLU A 96 4.48 8.72 -6.47
C GLU A 96 4.80 9.81 -5.44
N LYS A 97 3.87 10.10 -4.51
CA LYS A 97 4.11 11.08 -3.44
C LYS A 97 5.25 10.68 -2.50
N ILE A 98 5.35 9.40 -2.16
CA ILE A 98 6.46 8.89 -1.34
C ILE A 98 7.78 9.05 -2.09
N TYR A 99 7.79 8.68 -3.37
CA TYR A 99 8.97 8.82 -4.23
C TYR A 99 9.43 10.28 -4.30
N ASP A 100 8.52 11.21 -4.59
CA ASP A 100 8.82 12.65 -4.64
C ASP A 100 9.35 13.17 -3.30
N LYS A 101 8.73 12.78 -2.20
CA LYS A 101 9.18 13.17 -0.85
C LYS A 101 10.58 12.64 -0.55
N LEU A 102 10.87 11.41 -0.90
CA LEU A 102 12.21 10.82 -0.77
C LEU A 102 13.20 11.57 -1.67
N TYR A 103 12.90 11.77 -2.93
CA TYR A 103 13.77 12.48 -3.87
C TYR A 103 14.09 13.90 -3.38
N LEU A 104 13.08 14.65 -2.93
CA LEU A 104 13.24 16.01 -2.41
C LEU A 104 14.01 16.06 -1.09
N SER A 105 13.95 15.01 -0.26
CA SER A 105 14.68 14.97 1.00
C SER A 105 16.19 15.00 0.79
N GLY A 106 16.66 14.43 -0.31
CA GLY A 106 18.08 14.49 -0.70
C GLY A 106 18.60 15.90 -0.94
N LYS A 107 17.73 16.84 -1.39
CA LYS A 107 18.12 18.25 -1.61
C LYS A 107 18.53 18.99 -0.35
N LYS A 108 18.02 18.55 0.82
CA LYS A 108 18.32 19.17 2.13
C LYS A 108 19.63 18.72 2.74
N LEU A 109 20.30 17.72 2.14
CA LEU A 109 21.55 17.18 2.66
C LEU A 109 22.76 18.03 2.25
N PRO A 110 23.83 18.08 3.09
CA PRO A 110 25.12 18.65 2.74
C PRO A 110 25.70 17.99 1.47
N PHE A 111 26.55 18.72 0.74
CA PHE A 111 27.03 18.34 -0.60
C PHE A 111 27.50 16.88 -0.70
N PHE A 112 28.40 16.42 0.17
CA PHE A 112 28.91 15.05 0.13
C PHE A 112 27.83 13.99 0.39
N LYS A 113 26.96 14.21 1.40
CA LYS A 113 25.85 13.30 1.70
C LYS A 113 24.81 13.28 0.59
N ARG A 114 24.59 14.43 -0.05
CA ARG A 114 23.66 14.56 -1.18
C ARG A 114 24.12 13.75 -2.40
N THR A 115 25.41 13.80 -2.74
CA THR A 115 25.96 13.03 -3.84
C THR A 115 25.81 11.53 -3.63
N LEU A 116 26.16 11.05 -2.42
CA LEU A 116 25.98 9.65 -2.04
C LEU A 116 24.52 9.23 -2.03
N TYR A 117 23.63 10.11 -1.54
CA TYR A 117 22.19 9.85 -1.51
C TYR A 117 21.60 9.65 -2.92
N TYR A 118 21.90 10.56 -3.85
CA TYR A 118 21.40 10.44 -5.23
C TYR A 118 22.06 9.29 -6.00
N TRP A 119 23.29 8.97 -5.71
CA TRP A 119 23.94 7.78 -6.25
C TRP A 119 23.20 6.50 -5.81
N ALA A 120 22.94 6.35 -4.51
CA ALA A 120 22.19 5.22 -3.97
C ALA A 120 20.75 5.19 -4.50
N PHE A 121 20.10 6.35 -4.60
CA PHE A 121 18.75 6.47 -5.15
C PHE A 121 18.68 6.02 -6.62
N ASN A 122 19.62 6.48 -7.45
CA ASN A 122 19.73 6.04 -8.85
C ASN A 122 20.07 4.56 -8.98
N LEU A 123 20.81 4.01 -8.04
CA LEU A 123 21.09 2.58 -7.99
C LEU A 123 19.81 1.79 -7.69
N ALA A 124 19.02 2.24 -6.71
CA ALA A 124 17.75 1.63 -6.34
C ALA A 124 16.72 1.64 -7.49
N THR A 125 16.66 2.72 -8.30
CA THR A 125 15.75 2.79 -9.45
C THR A 125 16.10 1.82 -10.59
N LYS A 126 17.34 1.34 -10.63
CA LYS A 126 17.80 0.33 -11.60
C LYS A 126 17.62 -1.11 -11.11
N TYR A 127 17.13 -1.26 -9.87
CA TYR A 127 16.90 -2.58 -9.29
C TYR A 127 15.75 -3.29 -10.01
N GLN A 128 16.01 -4.52 -10.47
CA GLN A 128 15.01 -5.40 -11.08
C GLN A 128 14.86 -6.64 -10.20
N LEU A 129 13.61 -7.03 -9.93
CA LEU A 129 13.29 -8.21 -9.11
C LEU A 129 13.70 -9.52 -9.78
N GLU A 130 13.65 -9.56 -11.12
CA GLU A 130 14.06 -10.70 -11.93
C GLU A 130 15.36 -10.35 -12.67
N GLY A 131 16.40 -11.16 -12.48
CA GLY A 131 17.66 -11.00 -13.19
C GLY A 131 18.63 -10.01 -12.57
N LEU A 132 18.83 -10.09 -11.25
CA LEU A 132 19.94 -9.38 -10.61
C LEU A 132 21.25 -9.71 -11.32
N SER A 133 21.78 -8.74 -12.05
CA SER A 133 23.14 -8.80 -12.59
C SER A 133 24.08 -9.20 -11.45
N ASN A 134 25.08 -10.04 -11.74
CA ASN A 134 26.10 -10.45 -10.78
C ASN A 134 26.77 -9.29 -10.05
N TRP A 135 26.74 -8.10 -10.65
CA TRP A 135 27.24 -6.85 -10.08
C TRP A 135 26.45 -6.39 -8.83
N TYR A 136 25.14 -6.68 -8.73
CA TYR A 136 24.34 -6.38 -7.52
C TYR A 136 24.53 -7.42 -6.40
N LYS A 137 25.01 -8.62 -6.74
CA LYS A 137 25.22 -9.70 -5.76
C LYS A 137 26.55 -9.55 -5.01
N THR A 138 27.47 -8.72 -5.52
CA THR A 138 28.85 -8.57 -5.01
C THR A 138 29.10 -7.28 -4.24
N LYS A 139 28.06 -6.47 -3.99
CA LYS A 139 28.13 -5.24 -3.20
C LYS A 139 27.13 -5.26 -2.06
#